data_8f4647f7a205a0351a36fe563265cd3e
#
_entry.id   8f4647f7a205a0351a36fe563265cd3e
#
_cell.length_a   1.000
_cell.length_b   1.000
_cell.length_c   1.000
_cell.angle_alpha   90.00
_cell.angle_beta   90.00
_cell.angle_gamma   90.00
#
_symmetry.space_group_name_H-M   'P 1'
#
loop_
_entity.id
_entity.type
_entity.pdbx_description
1 polymer ?
#
loop_
_entity_poly.entity_id
_entity_poly.type
_entity_poly.pdbx_seq_one_letter_code
_entity_poly.pdbx_strand_id
1 'polypeptide(L)'
;MPIKKYKPTTPGRRGMTSLSYEEITTDKPEKSLLQPLKSKGGRNNNGRITTRHQGGGHKRAYRVIDFKRNKDGIPARVATIEYDPNRSANIALLNYADGEKRYIIAPKGLTVGMNIISGEGADIKVGNAMELKDIPEGTFIHNIELRPGKGGQLARSAGASAQILGVEEKYTTVRLASGEVRRILSNCRATIGQVGNEDHSLVNYGKAGRMRWKGVRPTVRGSVLNPNDHPHGGGEGRTPVGRKSPMTPWGKKAMGVKTRKAKKASTKLIVRRRNGK
;
A
#
# COMPACT_ATOMS: atom_id res chain seq x y z
N MET A 1 -9.64 5.15 14.10
CA MET A 1 -8.74 6.01 14.92
C MET A 1 -9.22 7.44 14.89
N PRO A 2 -9.25 8.16 16.01
CA PRO A 2 -9.63 9.57 15.99
C PRO A 2 -8.56 10.39 15.26
N ILE A 3 -9.04 11.31 14.40
CA ILE A 3 -8.19 12.25 13.69
C ILE A 3 -8.02 13.49 14.56
N LYS A 4 -6.78 13.82 14.90
CA LYS A 4 -6.42 15.02 15.64
C LYS A 4 -6.45 16.22 14.69
N LYS A 5 -7.30 17.21 14.98
CA LYS A 5 -7.35 18.53 14.31
C LYS A 5 -6.44 19.51 15.04
N TYR A 6 -5.78 20.39 14.30
CA TYR A 6 -4.92 21.44 14.88
C TYR A 6 -5.64 22.77 14.94
N LYS A 7 -5.34 23.58 15.95
CA LYS A 7 -5.84 24.97 16.03
C LYS A 7 -5.32 25.80 14.84
N PRO A 8 -6.13 26.68 14.24
CA PRO A 8 -5.78 27.44 13.04
C PRO A 8 -4.87 28.65 13.33
N THR A 9 -3.73 28.42 13.99
CA THR A 9 -2.77 29.44 14.40
C THR A 9 -1.96 30.02 13.23
N THR A 10 -1.86 29.29 12.12
CA THR A 10 -1.15 29.71 10.89
C THR A 10 -1.90 29.17 9.67
N PRO A 11 -1.69 29.76 8.45
CA PRO A 11 -2.32 29.26 7.23
C PRO A 11 -2.08 27.76 7.00
N GLY A 12 -0.87 27.28 7.27
CA GLY A 12 -0.53 25.84 7.13
C GLY A 12 -1.20 24.94 8.16
N ARG A 13 -1.57 25.45 9.34
CA ARG A 13 -2.26 24.69 10.39
C ARG A 13 -3.77 24.70 10.28
N ARG A 14 -4.36 25.66 9.56
CA ARG A 14 -5.81 25.84 9.46
C ARG A 14 -6.58 24.58 9.07
N GLY A 15 -6.13 23.81 8.11
CA GLY A 15 -6.75 22.57 7.68
C GLY A 15 -5.95 21.31 8.03
N MET A 16 -4.91 21.46 8.86
CA MET A 16 -4.00 20.36 9.15
C MET A 16 -4.66 19.34 10.10
N THR A 17 -4.47 18.07 9.77
CA THR A 17 -4.86 16.96 10.64
C THR A 17 -3.72 15.93 10.76
N SER A 18 -3.79 15.07 11.75
CA SER A 18 -2.91 13.92 11.92
C SER A 18 -3.67 12.77 12.59
N LEU A 19 -3.14 11.57 12.48
CA LEU A 19 -3.62 10.43 13.27
C LEU A 19 -3.25 10.64 14.74
N SER A 20 -4.05 10.08 15.66
CA SER A 20 -3.77 10.10 17.12
C SER A 20 -2.74 9.03 17.54
N TYR A 21 -2.56 7.99 16.71
CA TYR A 21 -1.64 6.87 16.96
C TYR A 21 -1.96 6.04 18.22
N GLU A 22 -3.20 5.98 18.65
CA GLU A 22 -3.63 5.27 19.87
C GLU A 22 -3.37 3.75 19.82
N GLU A 23 -3.38 3.15 18.63
CA GLU A 23 -3.10 1.72 18.45
C GLU A 23 -1.61 1.37 18.59
N ILE A 24 -0.73 2.37 18.54
CA ILE A 24 0.72 2.14 18.58
C ILE A 24 1.16 1.97 20.03
N THR A 25 1.80 0.85 20.30
CA THR A 25 2.23 0.46 21.64
C THR A 25 3.69 0.81 21.95
N THR A 26 4.51 0.96 20.90
CA THR A 26 5.93 1.37 21.05
C THR A 26 6.41 2.17 19.84
N ASP A 27 7.34 3.09 20.07
CA ASP A 27 8.04 3.87 19.05
C ASP A 27 9.41 3.27 18.65
N LYS A 28 9.89 2.28 19.41
CA LYS A 28 11.20 1.64 19.20
C LYS A 28 11.06 0.37 18.38
N PRO A 29 11.57 0.36 17.14
CA PRO A 29 11.51 -0.84 16.30
C PRO A 29 12.54 -1.90 16.73
N GLU A 30 12.25 -3.17 16.46
CA GLU A 30 13.18 -4.28 16.66
C GLU A 30 14.42 -4.14 15.76
N LYS A 31 15.60 -4.02 16.37
CA LYS A 31 16.85 -3.70 15.66
C LYS A 31 17.27 -4.78 14.67
N SER A 32 17.07 -6.04 15.01
CA SER A 32 17.41 -7.19 14.16
C SER A 32 16.64 -7.21 12.82
N LEU A 33 15.47 -6.59 12.78
CA LEU A 33 14.59 -6.52 11.60
C LEU A 33 14.71 -5.20 10.83
N LEU A 34 15.72 -4.37 11.13
CA LEU A 34 15.97 -3.12 10.42
C LEU A 34 17.05 -3.28 9.36
N GLN A 35 16.81 -2.71 8.19
CA GLN A 35 17.79 -2.62 7.11
C GLN A 35 17.97 -1.17 6.64
N PRO A 36 19.18 -0.78 6.20
CA PRO A 36 19.42 0.53 5.61
C PRO A 36 18.56 0.74 4.35
N LEU A 37 17.88 1.87 4.27
CA LEU A 37 17.11 2.27 3.09
C LEU A 37 17.79 3.47 2.41
N LYS A 38 18.57 3.22 1.34
CA LYS A 38 19.18 4.27 0.54
C LYS A 38 18.16 4.92 -0.38
N SER A 39 18.06 6.25 -0.35
CA SER A 39 17.22 7.01 -1.27
C SER A 39 17.85 7.06 -2.65
N LYS A 40 17.12 6.61 -3.67
CA LYS A 40 17.54 6.67 -5.08
C LYS A 40 17.07 7.93 -5.81
N GLY A 41 16.23 8.77 -5.17
CA GLY A 41 15.71 9.99 -5.79
C GLY A 41 14.96 9.75 -7.11
N GLY A 42 14.28 8.63 -7.27
CA GLY A 42 13.54 8.27 -8.50
C GLY A 42 14.42 7.79 -9.66
N ARG A 43 15.73 7.51 -9.44
CA ARG A 43 16.64 7.00 -10.46
C ARG A 43 16.55 5.48 -10.59
N ASN A 44 16.72 4.99 -11.82
CA ASN A 44 16.85 3.57 -12.13
C ASN A 44 18.31 3.08 -11.94
N ASN A 45 18.59 1.84 -12.34
CA ASN A 45 19.95 1.26 -12.33
C ASN A 45 20.96 2.02 -13.21
N ASN A 46 20.49 2.69 -14.29
CA ASN A 46 21.33 3.49 -15.20
C ASN A 46 21.47 4.96 -14.73
N GLY A 47 21.06 5.31 -13.52
CA GLY A 47 21.11 6.67 -12.96
C GLY A 47 20.11 7.67 -13.56
N ARG A 48 19.27 7.25 -14.51
CA ARG A 48 18.26 8.11 -15.14
C ARG A 48 17.00 8.22 -14.29
N ILE A 49 16.42 9.42 -14.23
CA ILE A 49 15.15 9.66 -13.52
C ILE A 49 14.01 9.01 -14.30
N THR A 50 13.47 7.92 -13.77
CA THR A 50 12.28 7.22 -14.30
C THR A 50 11.01 7.58 -13.55
N THR A 51 11.13 8.00 -12.30
CA THR A 51 10.02 8.51 -11.49
C THR A 51 10.38 9.90 -11.00
N ARG A 52 9.72 10.92 -11.57
CA ARG A 52 9.98 12.33 -11.21
C ARG A 52 9.43 12.66 -9.83
N HIS A 53 9.85 13.81 -9.29
CA HIS A 53 9.35 14.40 -8.06
C HIS A 53 9.60 13.56 -6.80
N GLN A 54 10.70 12.80 -6.79
CA GLN A 54 11.17 12.06 -5.63
C GLN A 54 12.54 12.54 -5.18
N GLY A 55 12.79 12.46 -3.88
CA GLY A 55 14.07 12.78 -3.26
C GLY A 55 13.95 13.72 -2.07
N GLY A 56 15.02 13.84 -1.32
CA GLY A 56 15.00 14.47 0.01
C GLY A 56 14.17 13.65 1.00
N GLY A 57 13.60 14.32 1.97
CA GLY A 57 12.80 13.68 3.00
C GLY A 57 13.62 13.21 4.19
N HIS A 58 12.93 12.76 5.23
CA HIS A 58 13.54 12.27 6.46
C HIS A 58 14.25 10.93 6.20
N LYS A 59 15.41 10.72 6.85
CA LYS A 59 16.13 9.43 6.82
C LYS A 59 15.23 8.33 7.39
N ARG A 60 15.16 7.18 6.70
CA ARG A 60 14.33 6.04 7.08
C ARG A 60 15.16 4.77 7.11
N ALA A 61 14.79 3.85 8.00
CA ALA A 61 15.20 2.46 7.95
C ALA A 61 14.04 1.61 7.40
N TYR A 62 14.36 0.58 6.63
CA TYR A 62 13.39 -0.39 6.16
C TYR A 62 13.13 -1.42 7.25
N ARG A 63 11.85 -1.74 7.52
CA ARG A 63 11.45 -2.86 8.37
C ARG A 63 11.23 -4.08 7.49
N VAL A 64 11.90 -5.18 7.81
CA VAL A 64 11.71 -6.45 7.10
C VAL A 64 10.37 -7.02 7.48
N ILE A 65 9.43 -7.02 6.53
CA ILE A 65 8.08 -7.54 6.75
C ILE A 65 7.96 -8.93 6.16
N ASP A 66 7.37 -9.84 6.91
CA ASP A 66 7.03 -11.17 6.42
C ASP A 66 5.75 -11.11 5.56
N PHE A 67 5.94 -10.94 4.26
CA PHE A 67 4.84 -11.00 3.30
C PHE A 67 4.50 -12.44 2.89
N LYS A 68 5.37 -13.42 3.19
CA LYS A 68 5.18 -14.80 2.79
C LYS A 68 4.33 -15.59 3.76
N ARG A 69 4.47 -15.27 5.06
CA ARG A 69 3.77 -15.98 6.14
C ARG A 69 3.97 -17.49 6.05
N ASN A 70 5.20 -17.93 5.76
CA ASN A 70 5.59 -19.30 5.48
C ASN A 70 6.03 -20.08 6.71
N LYS A 71 5.69 -19.66 7.91
CA LYS A 71 6.01 -20.34 9.16
C LYS A 71 4.75 -21.07 9.65
N ASP A 72 4.53 -22.25 9.10
CA ASP A 72 3.30 -22.99 9.29
C ASP A 72 3.30 -23.77 10.60
N GLY A 73 2.13 -23.86 11.25
CA GLY A 73 1.91 -24.65 12.47
C GLY A 73 2.53 -24.07 13.74
N ILE A 74 3.41 -23.05 13.65
CA ILE A 74 4.07 -22.49 14.82
C ILE A 74 3.30 -21.26 15.29
N PRO A 75 2.74 -21.26 16.52
CA PRO A 75 2.02 -20.10 17.04
C PRO A 75 2.97 -18.93 17.32
N ALA A 76 2.49 -17.74 17.05
CA ALA A 76 3.18 -16.50 17.34
C ALA A 76 2.28 -15.58 18.16
N ARG A 77 2.85 -14.93 19.18
CA ARG A 77 2.16 -13.93 19.99
C ARG A 77 2.46 -12.53 19.47
N VAL A 78 1.44 -11.70 19.35
CA VAL A 78 1.59 -10.27 19.03
C VAL A 78 2.26 -9.58 20.22
N ALA A 79 3.49 -9.09 20.00
CA ALA A 79 4.27 -8.42 21.03
C ALA A 79 3.98 -6.91 21.06
N THR A 80 4.04 -6.26 19.90
CA THR A 80 3.84 -4.81 19.76
C THR A 80 3.13 -4.45 18.47
N ILE A 81 2.50 -3.27 18.44
CA ILE A 81 2.00 -2.62 17.21
C ILE A 81 2.81 -1.35 17.03
N GLU A 82 3.38 -1.15 15.83
CA GLU A 82 4.36 -0.12 15.56
C GLU A 82 4.04 0.70 14.31
N TYR A 83 4.53 1.95 14.30
CA TYR A 83 4.53 2.80 13.13
C TYR A 83 5.64 2.43 12.16
N ASP A 84 5.32 2.29 10.87
CA ASP A 84 6.33 2.15 9.81
C ASP A 84 6.31 3.37 8.87
N PRO A 85 7.39 4.16 8.77
CA PRO A 85 7.46 5.32 7.89
C PRO A 85 7.47 4.96 6.39
N ASN A 86 7.62 3.68 6.03
CA ASN A 86 7.73 3.22 4.65
C ASN A 86 6.38 2.79 4.04
N ARG A 87 5.34 2.70 4.87
CA ARG A 87 3.99 2.32 4.43
C ARG A 87 2.91 3.11 5.16
N SER A 88 1.70 3.07 4.64
CA SER A 88 0.54 3.70 5.28
C SER A 88 -0.05 2.86 6.41
N ALA A 89 0.09 1.53 6.36
CA ALA A 89 -0.38 0.61 7.38
C ALA A 89 0.57 0.56 8.58
N ASN A 90 0.03 0.34 9.78
CA ASN A 90 0.82 -0.05 10.94
C ASN A 90 1.33 -1.48 10.77
N ILE A 91 2.37 -1.84 11.51
CA ILE A 91 2.96 -3.17 11.54
C ILE A 91 2.87 -3.77 12.94
N ALA A 92 2.85 -5.09 13.04
CA ALA A 92 2.85 -5.79 14.31
C ALA A 92 4.09 -6.69 14.39
N LEU A 93 4.77 -6.66 15.53
CA LEU A 93 5.85 -7.57 15.84
C LEU A 93 5.26 -8.86 16.40
N LEU A 94 5.64 -9.98 15.82
CA LEU A 94 5.30 -11.33 16.26
C LEU A 94 6.50 -11.98 16.91
N ASN A 95 6.30 -12.55 18.10
CA ASN A 95 7.23 -13.45 18.75
C ASN A 95 6.71 -14.89 18.57
N TYR A 96 7.42 -15.68 17.80
CA TYR A 96 7.10 -17.08 17.58
C TYR A 96 7.54 -17.94 18.78
N ALA A 97 6.90 -19.10 18.97
CA ALA A 97 7.22 -20.02 20.06
C ALA A 97 8.65 -20.56 20.00
N ASP A 98 9.26 -20.60 18.82
CA ASP A 98 10.66 -20.99 18.59
C ASP A 98 11.68 -19.85 18.77
N GLY A 99 11.25 -18.68 19.26
CA GLY A 99 12.10 -17.52 19.53
C GLY A 99 12.34 -16.59 18.33
N GLU A 100 11.92 -16.95 17.10
CA GLU A 100 12.05 -16.06 15.95
C GLU A 100 11.08 -14.86 16.06
N LYS A 101 11.53 -13.69 15.63
CA LYS A 101 10.71 -12.50 15.55
C LYS A 101 10.46 -12.13 14.10
N ARG A 102 9.23 -11.75 13.75
CA ARG A 102 8.88 -11.23 12.42
C ARG A 102 7.90 -10.07 12.51
N TYR A 103 8.01 -9.12 11.58
CA TYR A 103 6.98 -8.11 11.37
C TYR A 103 5.93 -8.59 10.39
N ILE A 104 4.67 -8.29 10.67
CA ILE A 104 3.56 -8.44 9.74
C ILE A 104 2.84 -7.10 9.54
N ILE A 105 2.00 -7.00 8.50
CA ILE A 105 1.05 -5.89 8.40
C ILE A 105 0.00 -6.06 9.48
N ALA A 106 -0.27 -5.02 10.28
CA ALA A 106 -1.27 -5.08 11.33
C ALA A 106 -2.69 -5.00 10.74
N PRO A 107 -3.51 -6.06 10.86
CA PRO A 107 -4.92 -5.98 10.50
C PRO A 107 -5.72 -5.17 11.53
N LYS A 108 -6.89 -4.68 11.11
CA LYS A 108 -7.84 -4.00 11.97
C LYS A 108 -8.33 -4.95 13.07
N GLY A 109 -8.36 -4.47 14.31
CA GLY A 109 -8.80 -5.25 15.45
C GLY A 109 -7.73 -6.17 16.05
N LEU A 110 -6.49 -6.13 15.54
CA LEU A 110 -5.38 -6.83 16.16
C LEU A 110 -4.97 -6.12 17.45
N THR A 111 -4.79 -6.88 18.55
CA THR A 111 -4.32 -6.36 19.84
C THR A 111 -3.09 -7.10 20.31
N VAL A 112 -2.30 -6.44 21.17
CA VAL A 112 -1.14 -7.07 21.84
C VAL A 112 -1.61 -8.26 22.67
N GLY A 113 -0.86 -9.36 22.62
CA GLY A 113 -1.18 -10.60 23.34
C GLY A 113 -1.97 -11.63 22.53
N MET A 114 -2.59 -11.26 21.41
CA MET A 114 -3.27 -12.22 20.53
C MET A 114 -2.29 -13.23 19.95
N ASN A 115 -2.74 -14.48 19.83
CA ASN A 115 -2.00 -15.54 19.14
C ASN A 115 -2.39 -15.59 17.66
N ILE A 116 -1.41 -15.74 16.81
CA ILE A 116 -1.54 -15.82 15.35
C ILE A 116 -0.86 -17.09 14.86
N ILE A 117 -1.51 -17.81 13.98
CA ILE A 117 -0.99 -19.03 13.35
C ILE A 117 -1.06 -18.87 11.83
N SER A 118 -0.13 -19.50 11.13
CA SER A 118 -0.13 -19.57 9.66
C SER A 118 -0.13 -21.04 9.24
N GLY A 119 -0.70 -21.34 8.08
CA GLY A 119 -0.68 -22.67 7.48
C GLY A 119 -2.03 -23.36 7.47
N GLU A 120 -2.01 -24.62 7.07
CA GLU A 120 -3.18 -25.48 7.00
C GLU A 120 -3.73 -25.75 8.40
N GLY A 121 -5.06 -25.75 8.56
CA GLY A 121 -5.72 -25.92 9.85
C GLY A 121 -5.71 -24.71 10.79
N ALA A 122 -5.21 -23.55 10.36
CA ALA A 122 -5.33 -22.33 11.15
C ALA A 122 -6.80 -21.88 11.22
N ASP A 123 -7.25 -21.45 12.38
CA ASP A 123 -8.61 -20.89 12.57
C ASP A 123 -8.85 -19.67 11.69
N ILE A 124 -10.12 -19.42 11.31
CA ILE A 124 -10.53 -18.23 10.58
C ILE A 124 -10.63 -17.05 11.53
N LYS A 125 -9.47 -16.59 12.02
CA LYS A 125 -9.31 -15.45 12.92
C LYS A 125 -8.49 -14.35 12.27
N VAL A 126 -8.76 -13.10 12.63
CA VAL A 126 -8.04 -11.94 12.11
C VAL A 126 -6.53 -12.08 12.39
N GLY A 127 -5.73 -11.93 11.34
CA GLY A 127 -4.27 -12.05 11.41
C GLY A 127 -3.70 -13.41 11.02
N ASN A 128 -4.50 -14.47 11.05
CA ASN A 128 -4.08 -15.80 10.58
C ASN A 128 -3.91 -15.80 9.06
N ALA A 129 -2.96 -16.59 8.57
CA ALA A 129 -2.68 -16.69 7.14
C ALA A 129 -2.76 -18.15 6.68
N MET A 130 -3.45 -18.38 5.57
CA MET A 130 -3.65 -19.71 4.99
C MET A 130 -3.80 -19.63 3.48
N GLU A 131 -3.93 -20.77 2.82
CA GLU A 131 -4.20 -20.81 1.38
C GLU A 131 -5.64 -20.33 1.09
N LEU A 132 -5.84 -19.76 -0.09
CA LEU A 132 -7.15 -19.21 -0.48
C LEU A 132 -8.24 -20.28 -0.55
N LYS A 133 -7.87 -21.53 -0.84
CA LYS A 133 -8.81 -22.67 -0.86
C LYS A 133 -9.44 -22.97 0.50
N ASP A 134 -8.72 -22.67 1.59
CA ASP A 134 -9.13 -22.98 2.97
C ASP A 134 -9.93 -21.83 3.62
N ILE A 135 -10.08 -20.70 2.92
CA ILE A 135 -10.80 -19.54 3.42
C ILE A 135 -12.24 -19.54 2.88
N PRO A 136 -13.27 -19.42 3.74
CA PRO A 136 -14.66 -19.40 3.32
C PRO A 136 -14.99 -18.20 2.43
N GLU A 137 -15.98 -18.38 1.57
CA GLU A 137 -16.54 -17.30 0.76
C GLU A 137 -17.11 -16.16 1.64
N GLY A 138 -17.09 -14.95 1.12
CA GLY A 138 -17.54 -13.76 1.86
C GLY A 138 -16.49 -13.17 2.79
N THR A 139 -15.42 -13.91 3.14
CA THR A 139 -14.37 -13.45 4.07
C THR A 139 -13.56 -12.31 3.48
N PHE A 140 -13.26 -11.30 4.32
CA PHE A 140 -12.32 -10.24 3.98
C PHE A 140 -10.90 -10.68 4.26
N ILE A 141 -10.03 -10.44 3.29
CA ILE A 141 -8.62 -10.84 3.30
C ILE A 141 -7.72 -9.68 2.88
N HIS A 142 -6.46 -9.75 3.28
CA HIS A 142 -5.41 -8.83 2.88
C HIS A 142 -4.08 -9.57 2.65
N ASN A 143 -3.03 -8.87 2.25
CA ASN A 143 -1.69 -9.44 2.00
C ASN A 143 -1.74 -10.66 1.06
N ILE A 144 -2.45 -10.54 -0.05
CA ILE A 144 -2.79 -11.64 -0.95
C ILE A 144 -1.65 -11.88 -1.94
N GLU A 145 -1.24 -13.12 -2.10
CA GLU A 145 -0.30 -13.54 -3.13
C GLU A 145 -0.93 -13.56 -4.53
N LEU A 146 -0.10 -13.38 -5.55
CA LEU A 146 -0.45 -13.57 -6.96
C LEU A 146 0.16 -14.84 -7.56
N ARG A 147 1.19 -15.36 -6.90
CA ARG A 147 1.87 -16.63 -7.24
C ARG A 147 2.26 -17.30 -5.93
N PRO A 148 2.07 -18.61 -5.78
CA PRO A 148 2.42 -19.31 -4.56
C PRO A 148 3.87 -19.08 -4.15
N GLY A 149 4.11 -18.83 -2.88
CA GLY A 149 5.44 -18.65 -2.29
C GLY A 149 6.16 -17.34 -2.61
N LYS A 150 5.56 -16.47 -3.44
CA LYS A 150 6.18 -15.16 -3.77
C LYS A 150 6.02 -14.13 -2.66
N GLY A 151 5.06 -14.29 -1.78
CA GLY A 151 4.65 -13.32 -0.77
C GLY A 151 3.54 -12.39 -1.26
N GLY A 152 2.78 -11.84 -0.33
CA GLY A 152 1.62 -11.00 -0.59
C GLY A 152 1.96 -9.74 -1.39
N GLN A 153 1.14 -9.44 -2.39
CA GLN A 153 1.31 -8.32 -3.30
C GLN A 153 0.09 -7.40 -3.37
N LEU A 154 -1.11 -7.91 -3.09
CA LEU A 154 -2.36 -7.17 -3.13
C LEU A 154 -2.86 -6.85 -1.71
N ALA A 155 -3.68 -5.80 -1.59
CA ALA A 155 -4.33 -5.36 -0.35
C ALA A 155 -3.35 -5.23 0.84
N ARG A 156 -2.33 -4.35 0.71
CA ARG A 156 -1.31 -4.12 1.74
C ARG A 156 -1.30 -2.71 2.31
N SER A 157 -2.04 -1.80 1.70
CA SER A 157 -2.13 -0.41 2.16
C SER A 157 -3.13 -0.28 3.30
N ALA A 158 -3.01 0.78 4.10
CA ALA A 158 -3.97 1.11 5.16
C ALA A 158 -5.43 1.06 4.68
N GLY A 159 -6.29 0.41 5.43
CA GLY A 159 -7.71 0.24 5.12
C GLY A 159 -8.02 -0.67 3.92
N ALA A 160 -7.01 -1.24 3.26
CA ALA A 160 -7.25 -2.10 2.11
C ALA A 160 -7.72 -3.49 2.53
N SER A 161 -8.69 -4.02 1.80
CA SER A 161 -9.16 -5.40 1.89
C SER A 161 -9.58 -5.91 0.52
N ALA A 162 -9.70 -7.20 0.38
CA ALA A 162 -10.35 -7.86 -0.73
C ALA A 162 -11.31 -8.89 -0.17
N GLN A 163 -12.33 -9.28 -0.93
CA GLN A 163 -13.35 -10.24 -0.49
C GLN A 163 -13.32 -11.46 -1.40
N ILE A 164 -13.34 -12.65 -0.81
CA ILE A 164 -13.52 -13.90 -1.55
C ILE A 164 -14.97 -13.99 -1.98
N LEU A 165 -15.20 -14.23 -3.28
CA LEU A 165 -16.53 -14.38 -3.86
C LEU A 165 -16.88 -15.83 -4.21
N GLY A 166 -15.88 -16.65 -4.46
CA GLY A 166 -16.08 -18.06 -4.80
C GLY A 166 -14.74 -18.80 -4.80
N VAL A 167 -14.77 -20.04 -4.39
CA VAL A 167 -13.59 -20.94 -4.33
C VAL A 167 -13.84 -22.09 -5.31
N GLU A 168 -12.98 -22.18 -6.34
CA GLU A 168 -12.94 -23.30 -7.27
C GLU A 168 -11.64 -24.10 -6.99
N GLU A 169 -11.57 -25.34 -7.45
CA GLU A 169 -10.41 -26.20 -7.23
C GLU A 169 -9.07 -25.53 -7.58
N LYS A 170 -8.98 -24.93 -8.76
CA LYS A 170 -7.74 -24.31 -9.26
C LYS A 170 -7.65 -22.81 -8.97
N TYR A 171 -8.76 -22.12 -8.94
CA TYR A 171 -8.81 -20.65 -8.82
C TYR A 171 -9.81 -20.20 -7.79
N THR A 172 -9.43 -19.20 -7.02
CA THR A 172 -10.33 -18.46 -6.12
C THR A 172 -10.65 -17.12 -6.76
N THR A 173 -11.94 -16.78 -6.83
CA THR A 173 -12.43 -15.52 -7.36
C THR A 173 -12.49 -14.48 -6.24
N VAL A 174 -11.75 -13.38 -6.43
CA VAL A 174 -11.56 -12.34 -5.40
C VAL A 174 -11.96 -10.99 -5.94
N ARG A 175 -12.75 -10.24 -5.17
CA ARG A 175 -13.07 -8.83 -5.41
C ARG A 175 -12.09 -7.93 -4.67
N LEU A 176 -11.33 -7.14 -5.42
CA LEU A 176 -10.35 -6.20 -4.87
C LEU A 176 -11.02 -4.89 -4.42
N ALA A 177 -10.31 -4.10 -3.60
CA ALA A 177 -10.76 -2.77 -3.16
C ALA A 177 -11.09 -1.81 -4.32
N SER A 178 -10.51 -2.01 -5.50
CA SER A 178 -10.82 -1.22 -6.71
C SER A 178 -12.16 -1.58 -7.37
N GLY A 179 -12.84 -2.66 -6.92
CA GLY A 179 -14.01 -3.25 -7.57
C GLY A 179 -13.68 -4.24 -8.69
N GLU A 180 -12.40 -4.42 -9.04
CA GLU A 180 -11.98 -5.46 -9.99
C GLU A 180 -12.21 -6.84 -9.39
N VAL A 181 -12.87 -7.72 -10.13
CA VAL A 181 -13.03 -9.14 -9.80
C VAL A 181 -12.06 -9.94 -10.65
N ARG A 182 -11.23 -10.73 -9.99
CA ARG A 182 -10.21 -11.53 -10.66
C ARG A 182 -10.04 -12.90 -10.03
N ARG A 183 -9.53 -13.84 -10.83
CA ARG A 183 -9.12 -15.16 -10.39
C ARG A 183 -7.68 -15.14 -9.91
N ILE A 184 -7.42 -15.82 -8.80
CA ILE A 184 -6.10 -16.06 -8.22
C ILE A 184 -5.98 -17.55 -7.99
N LEU A 185 -4.78 -18.13 -8.11
CA LEU A 185 -4.58 -19.56 -7.85
C LEU A 185 -4.96 -19.89 -6.41
N SER A 186 -5.70 -20.96 -6.20
CA SER A 186 -6.24 -21.35 -4.88
C SER A 186 -5.14 -21.72 -3.85
N ASN A 187 -3.96 -22.13 -4.33
CA ASN A 187 -2.76 -22.38 -3.50
C ASN A 187 -1.99 -21.08 -3.14
N CYS A 188 -2.46 -19.89 -3.55
CA CYS A 188 -1.90 -18.63 -3.07
C CYS A 188 -2.33 -18.35 -1.64
N ARG A 189 -1.45 -17.76 -0.85
CA ARG A 189 -1.75 -17.41 0.55
C ARG A 189 -2.36 -16.02 0.66
N ALA A 190 -3.19 -15.85 1.69
CA ALA A 190 -3.70 -14.57 2.13
C ALA A 190 -3.80 -14.53 3.66
N THR A 191 -3.91 -13.33 4.20
CA THR A 191 -4.14 -13.12 5.64
C THR A 191 -5.59 -12.66 5.86
N ILE A 192 -6.25 -13.21 6.87
CA ILE A 192 -7.65 -12.90 7.20
C ILE A 192 -7.75 -11.51 7.82
N GLY A 193 -8.78 -10.78 7.43
CA GLY A 193 -9.14 -9.45 7.92
C GLY A 193 -8.79 -8.33 6.96
N GLN A 194 -9.10 -7.11 7.37
CA GLN A 194 -8.79 -5.86 6.68
C GLN A 194 -7.51 -5.25 7.27
N VAL A 195 -6.72 -4.55 6.48
CA VAL A 195 -5.56 -3.79 6.98
C VAL A 195 -6.03 -2.66 7.89
N GLY A 196 -5.37 -2.46 9.02
CA GLY A 196 -5.65 -1.39 9.97
C GLY A 196 -5.30 0.02 9.43
N ASN A 197 -5.43 1.04 10.32
CA ASN A 197 -5.12 2.44 10.02
C ASN A 197 -5.94 3.02 8.85
N GLU A 198 -7.22 2.69 8.76
CA GLU A 198 -8.11 3.07 7.64
C GLU A 198 -8.24 4.60 7.47
N ASP A 199 -8.16 5.36 8.57
CA ASP A 199 -8.27 6.82 8.57
C ASP A 199 -7.04 7.54 7.99
N HIS A 200 -5.98 6.80 7.62
CA HIS A 200 -4.79 7.38 6.99
C HIS A 200 -5.11 8.23 5.75
N SER A 201 -6.13 7.83 4.97
CA SER A 201 -6.56 8.55 3.77
C SER A 201 -7.21 9.91 4.06
N LEU A 202 -7.73 10.10 5.27
CA LEU A 202 -8.44 11.31 5.70
C LEU A 202 -7.48 12.39 6.24
N VAL A 203 -6.19 12.08 6.39
CA VAL A 203 -5.19 13.00 6.93
C VAL A 203 -4.88 14.11 5.93
N ASN A 204 -5.07 15.36 6.35
CA ASN A 204 -4.65 16.54 5.62
C ASN A 204 -3.30 17.05 6.13
N TYR A 205 -2.30 17.09 5.26
CA TYR A 205 -0.95 17.55 5.62
C TYR A 205 -0.84 19.06 5.84
N GLY A 206 -1.75 19.84 5.30
CA GLY A 206 -1.88 21.29 5.53
C GLY A 206 -0.80 22.17 4.91
N LYS A 207 0.43 21.69 4.75
CA LYS A 207 1.54 22.47 4.18
C LYS A 207 2.46 21.64 3.28
N ALA A 208 3.06 22.29 2.28
CA ALA A 208 3.99 21.67 1.34
C ALA A 208 5.23 21.06 2.03
N GLY A 209 5.71 21.66 3.11
CA GLY A 209 6.85 21.16 3.87
C GLY A 209 6.64 19.74 4.41
N ARG A 210 5.43 19.35 4.82
CA ARG A 210 5.15 17.95 5.24
C ARG A 210 5.31 16.97 4.09
N MET A 211 4.95 17.36 2.86
CA MET A 211 5.19 16.54 1.68
C MET A 211 6.70 16.42 1.38
N ARG A 212 7.46 17.52 1.58
CA ARG A 212 8.93 17.49 1.46
C ARG A 212 9.57 16.51 2.45
N TRP A 213 9.12 16.47 3.70
CA TRP A 213 9.59 15.50 4.70
C TRP A 213 9.34 14.05 4.30
N LYS A 214 8.27 13.80 3.54
CA LYS A 214 7.96 12.46 3.00
C LYS A 214 8.78 12.09 1.75
N GLY A 215 9.62 12.99 1.26
CA GLY A 215 10.45 12.76 0.08
C GLY A 215 9.76 13.11 -1.25
N VAL A 216 8.63 13.79 -1.20
CA VAL A 216 7.94 14.28 -2.40
C VAL A 216 8.45 15.68 -2.76
N ARG A 217 9.04 15.81 -3.93
CA ARG A 217 9.51 17.10 -4.47
C ARG A 217 8.35 17.87 -5.13
N PRO A 218 8.44 19.20 -5.24
CA PRO A 218 7.44 20.00 -5.91
C PRO A 218 7.23 19.57 -7.37
N THR A 219 6.00 19.68 -7.83
CA THR A 219 5.62 19.42 -9.24
C THR A 219 5.28 20.73 -9.91
N VAL A 220 5.96 21.02 -11.03
CA VAL A 220 5.70 22.19 -11.88
C VAL A 220 4.70 21.79 -12.96
N ARG A 221 3.68 22.64 -13.19
CA ARG A 221 2.68 22.42 -14.24
C ARG A 221 3.31 22.60 -15.62
N GLY A 222 2.89 21.81 -16.60
CA GLY A 222 3.38 21.94 -17.98
C GLY A 222 3.13 23.32 -18.61
N SER A 223 2.04 24.00 -18.22
CA SER A 223 1.67 25.32 -18.73
C SER A 223 2.58 26.49 -18.29
N VAL A 224 3.45 26.27 -17.29
CA VAL A 224 4.43 27.27 -16.83
C VAL A 224 5.86 26.95 -17.30
N LEU A 225 6.01 25.93 -18.13
CA LEU A 225 7.26 25.56 -18.79
C LEU A 225 7.37 26.25 -20.15
N ASN A 226 8.58 26.20 -20.73
CA ASN A 226 8.80 26.67 -22.09
C ASN A 226 8.19 25.70 -23.14
N PRO A 227 7.90 26.20 -24.38
CA PRO A 227 7.32 25.36 -25.42
C PRO A 227 8.17 24.13 -25.79
N ASN A 228 9.49 24.20 -25.66
CA ASN A 228 10.42 23.09 -25.90
C ASN A 228 10.37 22.04 -24.80
N ASP A 229 9.97 22.38 -23.57
CA ASP A 229 9.99 21.47 -22.41
C ASP A 229 8.68 20.73 -22.21
N HIS A 230 7.56 21.30 -22.69
CA HIS A 230 6.24 20.70 -22.54
C HIS A 230 5.28 21.13 -23.62
N PRO A 231 4.42 20.23 -24.15
CA PRO A 231 3.39 20.57 -25.15
C PRO A 231 2.38 21.66 -24.72
N HIS A 232 2.28 21.92 -23.41
CA HIS A 232 1.44 22.99 -22.85
C HIS A 232 2.23 24.27 -22.56
N GLY A 233 3.52 24.31 -22.84
CA GLY A 233 4.40 25.43 -22.56
C GLY A 233 4.17 26.61 -23.49
N GLY A 234 4.63 27.78 -23.05
CA GLY A 234 4.54 29.03 -23.79
C GLY A 234 3.32 29.89 -23.41
N GLY A 235 3.31 31.11 -23.95
CA GLY A 235 2.29 32.13 -23.65
C GLY A 235 2.67 33.00 -22.46
N GLU A 236 1.89 34.05 -22.23
CA GLU A 236 2.09 35.00 -21.14
C GLU A 236 1.04 34.83 -20.03
N GLY A 237 1.45 35.14 -18.80
CA GLY A 237 0.59 35.12 -17.65
C GLY A 237 0.03 33.71 -17.35
N ARG A 238 -1.26 33.64 -17.04
CA ARG A 238 -1.94 32.35 -16.73
C ARG A 238 -2.50 31.73 -18.01
N THR A 239 -1.69 30.98 -18.73
CA THR A 239 -2.08 30.34 -20.00
C THR A 239 -2.91 29.05 -19.77
N PRO A 240 -3.89 28.79 -20.65
CA PRO A 240 -4.64 27.54 -20.68
C PRO A 240 -3.81 26.40 -21.27
N VAL A 241 -4.37 25.19 -21.27
CA VAL A 241 -3.76 24.01 -21.92
C VAL A 241 -3.60 24.15 -23.43
N GLY A 242 -4.48 24.96 -24.08
CA GLY A 242 -4.43 25.28 -25.52
C GLY A 242 -4.58 24.06 -26.48
N ARG A 243 -5.08 22.92 -26.00
CA ARG A 243 -5.23 21.68 -26.79
C ARG A 243 -6.56 21.00 -26.49
N LYS A 244 -7.06 20.16 -27.42
CA LYS A 244 -8.31 19.40 -27.25
C LYS A 244 -8.32 18.49 -26.02
N SER A 245 -7.16 18.04 -25.56
CA SER A 245 -7.00 17.25 -24.32
C SER A 245 -5.64 17.50 -23.69
N PRO A 246 -5.50 17.37 -22.36
CA PRO A 246 -4.21 17.43 -21.68
C PRO A 246 -3.22 16.41 -22.27
N MET A 247 -1.96 16.82 -22.38
CA MET A 247 -0.86 16.02 -22.92
C MET A 247 0.17 15.71 -21.85
N THR A 248 0.87 14.62 -22.02
CA THR A 248 2.08 14.31 -21.23
C THR A 248 3.27 15.11 -21.78
N PRO A 249 4.41 15.23 -21.05
CA PRO A 249 5.61 15.86 -21.59
C PRO A 249 6.12 15.24 -22.91
N TRP A 250 5.77 13.99 -23.18
CA TRP A 250 6.14 13.29 -24.40
C TRP A 250 5.07 13.36 -25.52
N GLY A 251 4.12 14.27 -25.43
CA GLY A 251 3.12 14.50 -26.46
C GLY A 251 1.98 13.47 -26.55
N LYS A 252 1.86 12.55 -25.61
CA LYS A 252 0.75 11.59 -25.56
C LYS A 252 -0.42 12.18 -24.76
N LYS A 253 -1.65 11.82 -25.10
CA LYS A 253 -2.84 12.19 -24.30
C LYS A 253 -2.67 11.70 -22.88
N ALA A 254 -2.91 12.60 -21.90
CA ALA A 254 -2.77 12.29 -20.47
C ALA A 254 -4.04 11.64 -19.88
N MET A 255 -5.20 11.89 -20.46
CA MET A 255 -6.49 11.41 -19.94
C MET A 255 -7.25 10.59 -20.98
N GLY A 256 -8.09 9.67 -20.51
CA GLY A 256 -8.97 8.85 -21.38
C GLY A 256 -8.28 7.73 -22.16
N VAL A 257 -6.98 7.53 -22.01
CA VAL A 257 -6.21 6.52 -22.74
C VAL A 257 -6.11 5.23 -21.92
N LYS A 258 -6.45 4.09 -22.56
CA LYS A 258 -6.24 2.76 -21.97
C LYS A 258 -4.74 2.42 -22.07
N THR A 259 -4.03 2.45 -20.94
CA THR A 259 -2.57 2.19 -20.88
C THR A 259 -2.22 0.72 -20.68
N ARG A 260 -3.19 -0.12 -20.30
CA ARG A 260 -2.96 -1.57 -20.16
C ARG A 260 -2.74 -2.19 -21.54
N LYS A 261 -1.63 -2.93 -21.69
CA LYS A 261 -1.36 -3.68 -22.94
C LYS A 261 -2.45 -4.73 -23.17
N ALA A 262 -3.04 -4.76 -24.37
CA ALA A 262 -4.14 -5.67 -24.72
C ALA A 262 -3.76 -7.16 -24.54
N LYS A 263 -2.55 -7.52 -24.98
CA LYS A 263 -2.02 -8.90 -24.93
C LYS A 263 -1.37 -9.30 -23.60
N LYS A 264 -1.64 -8.56 -22.49
CA LYS A 264 -1.07 -8.91 -21.19
C LYS A 264 -1.66 -10.23 -20.67
N ALA A 265 -0.82 -11.24 -20.38
CA ALA A 265 -1.24 -12.58 -19.96
C ALA A 265 -2.22 -12.57 -18.77
N SER A 266 -2.00 -11.68 -17.78
CA SER A 266 -2.89 -11.55 -16.62
C SER A 266 -4.29 -11.00 -16.95
N THR A 267 -4.59 -10.63 -18.20
CA THR A 267 -5.94 -10.21 -18.61
C THR A 267 -6.93 -11.37 -18.57
N LYS A 268 -6.47 -12.60 -18.85
CA LYS A 268 -7.29 -13.82 -18.77
C LYS A 268 -7.84 -14.11 -17.38
N LEU A 269 -7.17 -13.59 -16.34
CA LEU A 269 -7.54 -13.77 -14.93
C LEU A 269 -8.51 -12.70 -14.41
N ILE A 270 -8.87 -11.70 -15.21
CA ILE A 270 -9.82 -10.66 -14.82
C ILE A 270 -11.20 -11.08 -15.31
N VAL A 271 -12.10 -11.33 -14.37
CA VAL A 271 -13.51 -11.67 -14.62
C VAL A 271 -14.32 -10.42 -14.92
N ARG A 272 -14.19 -9.39 -14.06
CA ARG A 272 -14.87 -8.10 -14.22
C ARG A 272 -13.92 -6.96 -13.89
N ARG A 273 -13.84 -5.98 -14.77
CA ARG A 273 -13.04 -4.76 -14.51
C ARG A 273 -13.74 -3.82 -13.54
N ARG A 274 -12.98 -2.93 -12.91
CA ARG A 274 -13.49 -1.94 -11.93
C ARG A 274 -14.66 -1.08 -12.45
N ASN A 275 -14.76 -0.85 -13.75
CA ASN A 275 -15.82 -0.04 -14.37
C ASN A 275 -16.98 -0.90 -14.95
N GLY A 276 -17.14 -2.14 -14.51
CA GLY A 276 -18.26 -3.00 -14.91
C GLY A 276 -18.23 -3.54 -16.35
N LYS A 277 -17.15 -3.29 -17.09
CA LYS A 277 -16.95 -3.77 -18.46
C LYS A 277 -15.86 -4.82 -18.54
#